data_889dbd20e370cf783307055b30f402cf
#
_entry.id   889dbd20e370cf783307055b30f402cf
#
_cell.length_a   1.000
_cell.length_b   1.000
_cell.length_c   1.000
_cell.angle_alpha   90.00
_cell.angle_beta   90.00
_cell.angle_gamma   90.00
#
_symmetry.space_group_name_H-M   'P 1'
#
loop_
_entity.id
_entity.type
_entity.pdbx_description
1 polymer ?
#
loop_
_entity_poly.entity_id
_entity_poly.type
_entity_poly.pdbx_seq_one_letter_code
_entity_poly.pdbx_strand_id
1 'polypeptide(L)'
;MSQVPLLSVRGLSVEFLTRHGTVSAVDAVSFDLLAGETLALVGESGSGKSACALALMGLTTLPGRVAGGQVLFQGQDLLLAPPRVLEDLRGNRIAMVFQDPMSALNPLLTIGTQIGEVLVRHTALDSRQRQARIIELLGQVGIPKPAERLDSLPHEFSGGQRQRILIAMALACDPQILIADEPTTALDVTIQAQILDLLAELKQRLGLAMLLVTHDLGVVAKVADRVAVMYAGRLVELGDADALFDDPAHPYTAGLLRATPRLTDTRHRMIAIDGVPPDLRLRRSHCDFAPRCPGADALCAQRPALRDIGHGRLAACVRPSAPVWTQEP
;
A
#
# COMPACT_ATOMS: atom_id res chain seq x y z
N MET A 1 21.40 11.18 12.81
CA MET A 1 21.18 11.99 11.58
C MET A 1 19.87 11.53 11.01
N SER A 2 18.87 12.40 10.91
CA SER A 2 17.58 12.04 10.27
C SER A 2 17.84 11.75 8.79
N GLN A 3 17.48 10.53 8.34
CA GLN A 3 17.57 10.18 6.92
C GLN A 3 16.59 11.07 6.14
N VAL A 4 17.05 11.60 5.00
CA VAL A 4 16.18 12.34 4.09
C VAL A 4 15.20 11.34 3.44
N PRO A 5 13.89 11.54 3.54
CA PRO A 5 12.93 10.63 2.95
C PRO A 5 13.01 10.63 1.43
N LEU A 6 12.84 9.44 0.84
CA LEU A 6 12.79 9.26 -0.62
C LEU A 6 11.47 9.78 -1.17
N LEU A 7 10.37 9.54 -0.46
CA LEU A 7 9.05 10.08 -0.73
C LEU A 7 8.46 10.71 0.53
N SER A 8 7.97 11.94 0.42
CA SER A 8 7.26 12.65 1.48
C SER A 8 5.85 13.01 1.06
N VAL A 9 4.87 12.56 1.82
CA VAL A 9 3.46 12.90 1.63
C VAL A 9 3.05 13.88 2.71
N ARG A 10 2.46 15.00 2.34
CA ARG A 10 2.07 16.07 3.25
C ARG A 10 0.63 16.52 3.00
N GLY A 11 -0.26 16.23 3.94
CA GLY A 11 -1.66 16.66 3.90
C GLY A 11 -2.43 16.20 2.68
N LEU A 12 -2.06 15.04 2.08
CA LEU A 12 -2.72 14.53 0.88
C LEU A 12 -4.20 14.31 1.11
N SER A 13 -5.01 14.87 0.23
CA SER A 13 -6.47 14.73 0.27
C SER A 13 -7.00 14.33 -1.10
N VAL A 14 -7.86 13.30 -1.14
CA VAL A 14 -8.49 12.77 -2.37
C VAL A 14 -9.99 12.71 -2.16
N GLU A 15 -10.71 13.27 -3.10
CA GLU A 15 -12.18 13.33 -3.11
C GLU A 15 -12.75 12.66 -4.35
N PHE A 16 -13.90 12.02 -4.20
CA PHE A 16 -14.69 11.50 -5.31
C PHE A 16 -16.03 12.25 -5.40
N LEU A 17 -16.29 12.86 -6.55
CA LEU A 17 -17.50 13.61 -6.81
C LEU A 17 -18.60 12.65 -7.27
N THR A 18 -19.52 12.30 -6.38
CA THR A 18 -20.61 11.38 -6.69
C THR A 18 -21.93 12.12 -6.81
N ARG A 19 -22.95 11.47 -7.41
CA ARG A 19 -24.32 12.00 -7.51
C ARG A 19 -24.96 12.25 -6.12
N HIS A 20 -24.43 11.60 -5.07
CA HIS A 20 -24.95 11.68 -3.70
C HIS A 20 -24.07 12.55 -2.78
N GLY A 21 -23.15 13.32 -3.35
CA GLY A 21 -22.24 14.20 -2.63
C GLY A 21 -20.77 13.84 -2.82
N THR A 22 -19.90 14.62 -2.20
CA THR A 22 -18.44 14.42 -2.23
C THR A 22 -18.05 13.41 -1.17
N VAL A 23 -17.33 12.36 -1.58
CA VAL A 23 -16.73 11.35 -0.71
C VAL A 23 -15.28 11.73 -0.48
N SER A 24 -14.88 12.01 0.77
CA SER A 24 -13.49 12.28 1.14
C SER A 24 -12.79 10.96 1.42
N ALA A 25 -12.23 10.35 0.37
CA ALA A 25 -11.58 9.04 0.48
C ALA A 25 -10.23 9.10 1.17
N VAL A 26 -9.51 10.23 1.05
CA VAL A 26 -8.25 10.52 1.77
C VAL A 26 -8.37 11.94 2.32
N ASP A 27 -8.09 12.12 3.62
CA ASP A 27 -8.24 13.40 4.31
C ASP A 27 -6.96 13.73 5.11
N ALA A 28 -6.16 14.65 4.56
CA ALA A 28 -4.94 15.19 5.15
C ALA A 28 -3.90 14.14 5.59
N VAL A 29 -3.69 13.09 4.80
CA VAL A 29 -2.72 12.02 5.08
C VAL A 29 -1.29 12.52 4.91
N SER A 30 -0.44 12.24 5.90
CA SER A 30 0.98 12.62 5.90
C SER A 30 1.85 11.48 6.41
N PHE A 31 2.87 11.11 5.64
CA PHE A 31 3.88 10.13 6.03
C PHE A 31 5.14 10.29 5.18
N ASP A 32 6.23 9.69 5.62
CA ASP A 32 7.49 9.60 4.89
C ASP A 32 7.80 8.13 4.57
N LEU A 33 8.39 7.88 3.40
CA LEU A 33 8.96 6.60 3.01
C LEU A 33 10.47 6.79 2.83
N LEU A 34 11.26 6.03 3.58
CA LEU A 34 12.71 6.08 3.54
C LEU A 34 13.26 5.12 2.47
N ALA A 35 14.50 5.35 2.04
CA ALA A 35 15.18 4.43 1.12
C ALA A 35 15.38 3.05 1.78
N GLY A 36 15.07 1.98 1.04
CA GLY A 36 15.20 0.60 1.54
C GLY A 36 14.17 0.18 2.58
N GLU A 37 13.23 1.06 2.96
CA GLU A 37 12.16 0.80 3.92
C GLU A 37 10.96 0.12 3.27
N THR A 38 10.29 -0.74 4.03
CA THR A 38 8.90 -1.15 3.75
C THR A 38 7.96 -0.43 4.72
N LEU A 39 7.18 0.51 4.20
CA LEU A 39 6.06 1.10 4.93
C LEU A 39 4.76 0.37 4.52
N ALA A 40 4.09 -0.26 5.47
CA ALA A 40 2.77 -0.85 5.23
C ALA A 40 1.66 0.16 5.49
N LEU A 41 0.77 0.36 4.53
CA LEU A 41 -0.47 1.13 4.68
C LEU A 41 -1.64 0.16 4.87
N VAL A 42 -2.17 0.10 6.08
CA VAL A 42 -3.16 -0.92 6.49
C VAL A 42 -4.49 -0.32 6.93
N GLY A 43 -5.55 -1.11 6.91
CA GLY A 43 -6.90 -0.73 7.36
C GLY A 43 -7.99 -1.55 6.67
N GLU A 44 -9.23 -1.40 7.14
CA GLU A 44 -10.40 -2.06 6.53
C GLU A 44 -10.59 -1.68 5.07
N SER A 45 -11.36 -2.50 4.32
CA SER A 45 -11.79 -2.13 2.96
C SER A 45 -12.55 -0.79 2.98
N GLY A 46 -12.30 0.06 1.99
CA GLY A 46 -12.89 1.40 1.93
C GLY A 46 -12.24 2.45 2.84
N SER A 47 -11.15 2.14 3.57
CA SER A 47 -10.44 3.14 4.40
C SER A 47 -9.66 4.20 3.59
N GLY A 48 -9.53 4.04 2.27
CA GLY A 48 -8.87 5.01 1.37
C GLY A 48 -7.46 4.63 0.92
N LYS A 49 -6.95 3.45 1.26
CA LYS A 49 -5.57 3.00 0.98
C LYS A 49 -5.22 3.05 -0.51
N SER A 50 -5.99 2.37 -1.36
CA SER A 50 -5.75 2.34 -2.81
C SER A 50 -5.93 3.72 -3.45
N ALA A 51 -6.87 4.53 -2.95
CA ALA A 51 -7.02 5.92 -3.41
C ALA A 51 -5.78 6.75 -3.07
N CYS A 52 -5.19 6.54 -1.88
CA CYS A 52 -3.93 7.15 -1.50
C CYS A 52 -2.80 6.69 -2.44
N ALA A 53 -2.62 5.37 -2.65
CA ALA A 53 -1.59 4.81 -3.52
C ALA A 53 -1.68 5.33 -4.97
N LEU A 54 -2.88 5.37 -5.55
CA LEU A 54 -3.12 5.92 -6.89
C LEU A 54 -2.80 7.43 -6.97
N ALA A 55 -3.12 8.19 -5.92
CA ALA A 55 -2.82 9.62 -5.87
C ALA A 55 -1.32 9.90 -5.85
N LEU A 56 -0.51 9.06 -5.17
CA LEU A 56 0.95 9.16 -5.19
C LEU A 56 1.52 9.02 -6.60
N MET A 57 0.89 8.21 -7.44
CA MET A 57 1.26 7.99 -8.83
C MET A 57 0.64 9.03 -9.78
N GLY A 58 -0.21 9.96 -9.29
CA GLY A 58 -0.99 10.84 -10.15
C GLY A 58 -1.96 10.08 -11.05
N LEU A 59 -2.45 8.91 -10.61
CA LEU A 59 -3.37 8.04 -11.34
C LEU A 59 -4.83 8.16 -10.85
N THR A 60 -5.14 9.19 -10.06
CA THR A 60 -6.51 9.50 -9.66
C THR A 60 -7.31 9.94 -10.89
N THR A 61 -8.32 9.14 -11.28
CA THR A 61 -9.17 9.40 -12.45
C THR A 61 -10.57 9.83 -12.02
N LEU A 62 -11.28 10.55 -12.90
CA LEU A 62 -12.68 10.93 -12.67
C LEU A 62 -13.54 9.72 -12.28
N PRO A 63 -14.45 9.88 -11.30
CA PRO A 63 -14.89 11.12 -10.65
C PRO A 63 -13.98 11.53 -9.46
N GLY A 64 -12.82 10.90 -9.27
CA GLY A 64 -11.85 11.24 -8.24
C GLY A 64 -10.97 12.43 -8.64
N ARG A 65 -10.52 13.18 -7.63
CA ARG A 65 -9.55 14.26 -7.77
C ARG A 65 -8.66 14.37 -6.54
N VAL A 66 -7.44 14.81 -6.72
CA VAL A 66 -6.62 15.28 -5.59
C VAL A 66 -7.12 16.66 -5.19
N ALA A 67 -7.59 16.80 -3.96
CA ALA A 67 -8.19 18.02 -3.44
C ALA A 67 -7.17 18.94 -2.73
N GLY A 68 -6.00 18.39 -2.35
CA GLY A 68 -4.94 19.16 -1.69
C GLY A 68 -3.79 18.29 -1.21
N GLY A 69 -2.77 18.94 -0.66
CA GLY A 69 -1.56 18.31 -0.15
C GLY A 69 -0.38 18.41 -1.11
N GLN A 70 0.68 17.67 -0.78
CA GLN A 70 1.91 17.56 -1.57
C GLN A 70 2.41 16.10 -1.57
N VAL A 71 3.03 15.70 -2.68
CA VAL A 71 3.72 14.41 -2.83
C VAL A 71 5.12 14.70 -3.34
N LEU A 72 6.09 14.73 -2.44
CA LEU A 72 7.46 15.10 -2.75
C LEU A 72 8.32 13.85 -2.99
N PHE A 73 8.74 13.61 -4.21
CA PHE A 73 9.71 12.60 -4.57
C PHE A 73 11.06 13.26 -4.77
N GLN A 74 12.04 12.96 -3.91
CA GLN A 74 13.36 13.60 -3.92
C GLN A 74 13.28 15.14 -3.94
N GLY A 75 12.30 15.71 -3.22
CA GLY A 75 12.05 17.15 -3.14
C GLY A 75 11.22 17.76 -4.28
N GLN A 76 10.90 16.99 -5.33
CA GLN A 76 10.01 17.44 -6.41
C GLN A 76 8.55 17.09 -6.10
N ASP A 77 7.65 18.08 -6.13
CA ASP A 77 6.22 17.84 -5.93
C ASP A 77 5.58 17.21 -7.18
N LEU A 78 5.16 15.96 -7.05
CA LEU A 78 4.56 15.21 -8.16
C LEU A 78 3.14 15.70 -8.50
N LEU A 79 2.43 16.33 -7.57
CA LEU A 79 1.07 16.84 -7.84
C LEU A 79 1.09 18.07 -8.74
N LEU A 80 2.22 18.79 -8.76
CA LEU A 80 2.45 19.96 -9.63
C LEU A 80 3.28 19.65 -10.87
N ALA A 81 3.77 18.40 -11.00
CA ALA A 81 4.63 18.00 -12.08
C ALA A 81 3.87 17.96 -13.43
N PRO A 82 4.48 18.41 -14.53
CA PRO A 82 3.91 18.26 -15.86
C PRO A 82 3.65 16.79 -16.22
N PRO A 83 2.63 16.46 -17.04
CA PRO A 83 2.31 15.08 -17.40
C PRO A 83 3.50 14.27 -17.92
N ARG A 84 4.37 14.88 -18.74
CA ARG A 84 5.58 14.22 -19.26
C ARG A 84 6.53 13.77 -18.16
N VAL A 85 6.70 14.57 -17.10
CA VAL A 85 7.56 14.21 -15.94
C VAL A 85 6.97 13.01 -15.21
N LEU A 86 5.65 12.99 -15.00
CA LEU A 86 4.98 11.85 -14.38
C LEU A 86 5.07 10.59 -15.24
N GLU A 87 4.93 10.71 -16.55
CA GLU A 87 5.10 9.60 -17.50
C GLU A 87 6.53 9.03 -17.46
N ASP A 88 7.54 9.88 -17.34
CA ASP A 88 8.95 9.46 -17.28
C ASP A 88 9.32 8.84 -15.93
N LEU A 89 8.60 9.18 -14.84
CA LEU A 89 8.78 8.60 -13.50
C LEU A 89 8.07 7.26 -13.35
N ARG A 90 6.86 7.12 -13.91
CA ARG A 90 6.04 5.91 -13.79
C ARG A 90 6.67 4.75 -14.55
N GLY A 91 6.83 3.60 -13.87
CA GLY A 91 7.48 2.41 -14.43
C GLY A 91 9.00 2.51 -14.54
N ASN A 92 9.59 3.68 -14.25
CA ASN A 92 11.03 3.92 -14.26
C ASN A 92 11.57 4.09 -12.83
N ARG A 93 11.22 5.19 -12.17
CA ARG A 93 11.71 5.51 -10.82
C ARG A 93 10.73 5.08 -9.72
N ILE A 94 9.46 5.14 -10.01
CA ILE A 94 8.37 4.70 -9.16
C ILE A 94 7.52 3.73 -9.97
N ALA A 95 7.39 2.50 -9.48
CA ALA A 95 6.59 1.47 -10.11
C ALA A 95 5.43 1.05 -9.20
N MET A 96 4.38 0.48 -9.79
CA MET A 96 3.22 0.00 -9.07
C MET A 96 2.81 -1.39 -9.54
N VAL A 97 2.53 -2.26 -8.58
CA VAL A 97 1.85 -3.53 -8.77
C VAL A 97 0.40 -3.35 -8.35
N PHE A 98 -0.53 -3.52 -9.29
CA PHE A 98 -1.97 -3.34 -9.07
C PHE A 98 -2.60 -4.59 -8.44
N GLN A 99 -3.74 -4.39 -7.79
CA GLN A 99 -4.46 -5.41 -7.04
C GLN A 99 -4.91 -6.60 -7.90
N ASP A 100 -5.37 -6.36 -9.13
CA ASP A 100 -5.91 -7.41 -10.01
C ASP A 100 -4.98 -7.65 -11.22
N PRO A 101 -4.29 -8.81 -11.27
CA PRO A 101 -3.45 -9.15 -12.40
C PRO A 101 -4.20 -9.31 -13.72
N MET A 102 -5.48 -9.66 -13.67
CA MET A 102 -6.28 -9.88 -14.87
C MET A 102 -6.62 -8.58 -15.59
N SER A 103 -6.82 -7.50 -14.84
CA SER A 103 -7.07 -6.18 -15.40
C SER A 103 -5.79 -5.43 -15.80
N ALA A 104 -4.65 -5.80 -15.19
CA ALA A 104 -3.37 -5.14 -15.42
C ALA A 104 -2.61 -5.68 -16.64
N LEU A 105 -2.80 -6.94 -17.02
CA LEU A 105 -2.19 -7.56 -18.20
C LEU A 105 -3.15 -7.51 -19.40
N ASN A 106 -2.68 -7.02 -20.54
CA ASN A 106 -3.44 -7.09 -21.79
C ASN A 106 -3.52 -8.55 -22.28
N PRO A 107 -4.73 -9.15 -22.37
CA PRO A 107 -4.87 -10.56 -22.74
C PRO A 107 -4.49 -10.88 -24.19
N LEU A 108 -4.37 -9.87 -25.05
CA LEU A 108 -4.07 -10.01 -26.48
C LEU A 108 -2.58 -9.83 -26.81
N LEU A 109 -1.76 -9.43 -25.84
CA LEU A 109 -0.32 -9.22 -26.02
C LEU A 109 0.48 -10.28 -25.28
N THR A 110 1.59 -10.72 -25.86
CA THR A 110 2.50 -11.66 -25.21
C THR A 110 3.19 -11.01 -24.00
N ILE A 111 3.62 -11.82 -23.06
CA ILE A 111 4.32 -11.34 -21.86
C ILE A 111 5.61 -10.62 -22.23
N GLY A 112 6.37 -11.15 -23.19
CA GLY A 112 7.59 -10.52 -23.69
C GLY A 112 7.32 -9.13 -24.28
N THR A 113 6.22 -8.96 -25.01
CA THR A 113 5.81 -7.66 -25.57
C THR A 113 5.50 -6.68 -24.46
N GLN A 114 4.69 -7.05 -23.46
CA GLN A 114 4.24 -6.13 -22.40
C GLN A 114 5.39 -5.66 -21.52
N ILE A 115 6.31 -6.54 -21.11
CA ILE A 115 7.52 -6.14 -20.38
C ILE A 115 8.44 -5.32 -21.30
N GLY A 116 8.53 -5.71 -22.56
CA GLY A 116 9.34 -5.00 -23.57
C GLY A 116 8.92 -3.57 -23.81
N GLU A 117 7.62 -3.26 -23.79
CA GLU A 117 7.09 -1.90 -23.93
C GLU A 117 7.62 -0.95 -22.84
N VAL A 118 7.70 -1.43 -21.59
CA VAL A 118 8.28 -0.66 -20.47
C VAL A 118 9.75 -0.34 -20.76
N LEU A 119 10.53 -1.33 -21.18
CA LEU A 119 11.95 -1.15 -21.51
C LEU A 119 12.16 -0.23 -22.72
N VAL A 120 11.32 -0.33 -23.75
CA VAL A 120 11.36 0.57 -24.92
C VAL A 120 11.11 2.01 -24.52
N ARG A 121 10.16 2.24 -23.62
CA ARG A 121 9.77 3.59 -23.16
C ARG A 121 10.86 4.26 -22.33
N HIS A 122 11.61 3.49 -21.51
CA HIS A 122 12.44 4.06 -20.46
C HIS A 122 13.94 3.76 -20.58
N THR A 123 14.36 2.93 -21.55
CA THR A 123 15.76 2.54 -21.69
C THR A 123 16.25 2.73 -23.13
N ALA A 124 17.57 2.81 -23.29
CA ALA A 124 18.23 2.82 -24.60
C ALA A 124 18.66 1.41 -25.06
N LEU A 125 18.17 0.34 -24.45
CA LEU A 125 18.54 -1.03 -24.79
C LEU A 125 18.11 -1.38 -26.22
N ASP A 126 18.97 -2.06 -26.96
CA ASP A 126 18.61 -2.65 -28.26
C ASP A 126 17.68 -3.89 -28.10
N SER A 127 17.18 -4.43 -29.20
CA SER A 127 16.22 -5.55 -29.17
C SER A 127 16.80 -6.79 -28.48
N ARG A 128 18.08 -7.11 -28.70
CA ARG A 128 18.73 -8.27 -28.08
C ARG A 128 18.94 -8.07 -26.59
N GLN A 129 19.35 -6.88 -26.17
CA GLN A 129 19.53 -6.50 -24.78
C GLN A 129 18.20 -6.50 -24.04
N ARG A 130 17.11 -5.98 -24.64
CA ARG A 130 15.77 -6.04 -24.06
C ARG A 130 15.30 -7.47 -23.85
N GLN A 131 15.47 -8.33 -24.86
CA GLN A 131 15.10 -9.74 -24.73
C GLN A 131 15.87 -10.43 -23.59
N ALA A 132 17.17 -10.20 -23.50
CA ALA A 132 17.98 -10.73 -22.40
C ALA A 132 17.50 -10.23 -21.04
N ARG A 133 17.17 -8.94 -20.92
CA ARG A 133 16.65 -8.34 -19.69
C ARG A 133 15.28 -8.92 -19.31
N ILE A 134 14.38 -9.15 -20.26
CA ILE A 134 13.08 -9.78 -19.99
C ILE A 134 13.26 -11.21 -19.46
N ILE A 135 14.14 -11.99 -20.08
CA ILE A 135 14.46 -13.36 -19.62
C ILE A 135 15.01 -13.33 -18.19
N GLU A 136 15.93 -12.40 -17.89
CA GLU A 136 16.47 -12.21 -16.56
C GLU A 136 15.38 -11.88 -15.54
N LEU A 137 14.51 -10.90 -15.84
CA LEU A 137 13.41 -10.48 -14.96
C LEU A 137 12.43 -11.63 -14.67
N LEU A 138 12.02 -12.36 -15.70
CA LEU A 138 11.14 -13.53 -15.54
C LEU A 138 11.82 -14.62 -14.69
N GLY A 139 13.12 -14.83 -14.87
CA GLY A 139 13.91 -15.74 -14.02
C GLY A 139 13.96 -15.26 -12.56
N GLN A 140 14.19 -13.96 -12.33
CA GLN A 140 14.24 -13.35 -10.99
C GLN A 140 12.94 -13.53 -10.20
N VAL A 141 11.80 -13.52 -10.88
CA VAL A 141 10.50 -13.75 -10.23
C VAL A 141 10.08 -15.22 -10.21
N GLY A 142 10.96 -16.12 -10.65
CA GLY A 142 10.75 -17.58 -10.58
C GLY A 142 9.77 -18.13 -11.64
N ILE A 143 9.68 -17.52 -12.82
CA ILE A 143 8.97 -18.11 -13.96
C ILE A 143 9.85 -19.21 -14.55
N PRO A 144 9.37 -20.47 -14.65
CA PRO A 144 10.16 -21.57 -15.20
C PRO A 144 10.36 -21.39 -16.70
N LYS A 145 11.58 -21.73 -17.18
CA LYS A 145 11.98 -21.66 -18.60
C LYS A 145 11.65 -20.29 -19.24
N PRO A 146 12.14 -19.18 -18.70
CA PRO A 146 11.69 -17.83 -19.08
C PRO A 146 11.87 -17.53 -20.58
N ALA A 147 12.90 -18.08 -21.23
CA ALA A 147 13.14 -17.86 -22.66
C ALA A 147 12.03 -18.49 -23.56
N GLU A 148 11.43 -19.61 -23.13
CA GLU A 148 10.34 -20.28 -23.84
C GLU A 148 8.98 -19.59 -23.62
N ARG A 149 8.89 -18.65 -22.65
CA ARG A 149 7.65 -18.02 -22.22
C ARG A 149 7.42 -16.60 -22.75
N LEU A 150 8.36 -16.06 -23.51
CA LEU A 150 8.27 -14.69 -24.04
C LEU A 150 7.04 -14.48 -24.93
N ASP A 151 6.72 -15.48 -25.75
CA ASP A 151 5.62 -15.44 -26.70
C ASP A 151 4.28 -15.97 -26.12
N SER A 152 4.28 -16.39 -24.83
CA SER A 152 3.07 -16.85 -24.17
C SER A 152 2.15 -15.67 -23.82
N LEU A 153 0.85 -15.93 -23.88
CA LEU A 153 -0.21 -14.97 -23.51
C LEU A 153 -0.57 -15.09 -22.01
N PRO A 154 -1.12 -14.04 -21.39
CA PRO A 154 -1.44 -14.05 -19.96
C PRO A 154 -2.31 -15.22 -19.49
N HIS A 155 -3.25 -15.70 -20.32
CA HIS A 155 -4.14 -16.79 -19.95
C HIS A 155 -3.45 -18.16 -19.86
N GLU A 156 -2.22 -18.31 -20.38
CA GLU A 156 -1.41 -19.53 -20.29
C GLU A 156 -0.68 -19.67 -18.94
N PHE A 157 -0.83 -18.69 -18.04
CA PHE A 157 -0.20 -18.65 -16.73
C PHE A 157 -1.23 -18.78 -15.60
N SER A 158 -0.83 -19.42 -14.49
CA SER A 158 -1.64 -19.42 -13.26
C SER A 158 -1.75 -18.03 -12.64
N GLY A 159 -2.70 -17.82 -11.71
CA GLY A 159 -2.86 -16.54 -11.01
C GLY A 159 -1.56 -16.05 -10.33
N GLY A 160 -0.88 -16.94 -9.61
CA GLY A 160 0.40 -16.62 -8.98
C GLY A 160 1.53 -16.32 -9.99
N GLN A 161 1.55 -17.01 -11.14
CA GLN A 161 2.50 -16.69 -12.20
C GLN A 161 2.22 -15.32 -12.85
N ARG A 162 0.96 -14.97 -13.07
CA ARG A 162 0.58 -13.64 -13.57
C ARG A 162 1.01 -12.54 -12.60
N GLN A 163 0.84 -12.76 -11.30
CA GLN A 163 1.30 -11.83 -10.28
C GLN A 163 2.84 -11.66 -10.32
N ARG A 164 3.58 -12.75 -10.45
CA ARG A 164 5.04 -12.71 -10.62
C ARG A 164 5.46 -11.94 -11.89
N ILE A 165 4.73 -12.09 -12.98
CA ILE A 165 4.95 -11.36 -14.23
C ILE A 165 4.70 -9.85 -14.05
N LEU A 166 3.64 -9.45 -13.33
CA LEU A 166 3.41 -8.05 -12.99
C LEU A 166 4.52 -7.46 -12.14
N ILE A 167 5.03 -8.23 -11.18
CA ILE A 167 6.20 -7.83 -10.38
C ILE A 167 7.43 -7.66 -11.29
N ALA A 168 7.68 -8.60 -12.21
CA ALA A 168 8.78 -8.48 -13.19
C ALA A 168 8.64 -7.22 -14.05
N MET A 169 7.43 -6.93 -14.54
CA MET A 169 7.13 -5.74 -15.32
C MET A 169 7.36 -4.45 -14.51
N ALA A 170 6.93 -4.42 -13.25
CA ALA A 170 7.14 -3.28 -12.37
C ALA A 170 8.64 -3.03 -12.08
N LEU A 171 9.45 -4.10 -12.04
CA LEU A 171 10.89 -4.03 -11.79
C LEU A 171 11.75 -3.84 -13.06
N ALA A 172 11.14 -3.73 -14.24
CA ALA A 172 11.86 -3.73 -15.52
C ALA A 172 12.98 -2.68 -15.61
N CYS A 173 12.76 -1.50 -15.03
CA CYS A 173 13.67 -0.36 -15.06
C CYS A 173 14.38 -0.09 -13.71
N ASP A 174 14.49 -1.08 -12.82
CA ASP A 174 15.12 -0.97 -11.50
C ASP A 174 14.62 0.26 -10.71
N PRO A 175 13.31 0.32 -10.37
CA PRO A 175 12.71 1.48 -9.71
C PRO A 175 13.30 1.67 -8.31
N GLN A 176 13.21 2.90 -7.79
CA GLN A 176 13.61 3.22 -6.41
C GLN A 176 12.47 2.96 -5.42
N ILE A 177 11.22 3.10 -5.88
CA ILE A 177 10.01 2.85 -5.08
C ILE A 177 9.13 1.85 -5.81
N LEU A 178 8.69 0.84 -5.07
CA LEU A 178 7.64 -0.08 -5.49
C LEU A 178 6.39 0.14 -4.62
N ILE A 179 5.29 0.52 -5.23
CA ILE A 179 3.98 0.57 -4.59
C ILE A 179 3.28 -0.75 -4.90
N ALA A 180 3.01 -1.57 -3.89
CA ALA A 180 2.30 -2.84 -4.05
C ALA A 180 0.90 -2.72 -3.44
N ASP A 181 -0.12 -2.55 -4.28
CA ASP A 181 -1.51 -2.40 -3.83
C ASP A 181 -2.19 -3.76 -3.80
N GLU A 182 -2.37 -4.30 -2.61
CA GLU A 182 -2.93 -5.62 -2.33
C GLU A 182 -2.37 -6.75 -3.22
N PRO A 183 -1.04 -6.93 -3.28
CA PRO A 183 -0.38 -7.75 -4.30
C PRO A 183 -0.68 -9.25 -4.18
N THR A 184 -1.41 -9.66 -3.15
CA THR A 184 -1.74 -11.07 -2.87
C THR A 184 -3.24 -11.35 -2.81
N THR A 185 -4.08 -10.35 -3.07
CA THR A 185 -5.54 -10.52 -3.09
C THR A 185 -5.94 -11.51 -4.17
N ALA A 186 -6.90 -12.38 -3.87
CA ALA A 186 -7.41 -13.46 -4.71
C ALA A 186 -6.40 -14.60 -5.01
N LEU A 187 -5.30 -14.69 -4.27
CA LEU A 187 -4.38 -15.84 -4.30
C LEU A 187 -4.62 -16.76 -3.09
N ASP A 188 -4.32 -18.03 -3.26
CA ASP A 188 -4.33 -18.97 -2.12
C ASP A 188 -3.19 -18.65 -1.14
N VAL A 189 -3.36 -19.06 0.13
CA VAL A 189 -2.45 -18.72 1.25
C VAL A 189 -1.00 -19.12 0.95
N THR A 190 -0.78 -20.25 0.26
CA THR A 190 0.56 -20.72 -0.08
C THR A 190 1.24 -19.84 -1.11
N ILE A 191 0.52 -19.45 -2.15
CA ILE A 191 1.02 -18.55 -3.20
C ILE A 191 1.20 -17.14 -2.63
N GLN A 192 0.29 -16.68 -1.76
CA GLN A 192 0.43 -15.41 -1.03
C GLN A 192 1.77 -15.33 -0.29
N ALA A 193 2.11 -16.36 0.51
CA ALA A 193 3.38 -16.41 1.22
C ALA A 193 4.58 -16.32 0.25
N GLN A 194 4.55 -17.08 -0.84
CA GLN A 194 5.61 -17.06 -1.85
C GLN A 194 5.79 -15.69 -2.55
N ILE A 195 4.71 -14.96 -2.80
CA ILE A 195 4.78 -13.61 -3.39
C ILE A 195 5.40 -12.62 -2.40
N LEU A 196 5.07 -12.73 -1.13
CA LEU A 196 5.62 -11.87 -0.09
C LEU A 196 7.10 -12.11 0.15
N ASP A 197 7.51 -13.40 0.21
CA ASP A 197 8.92 -13.78 0.31
C ASP A 197 9.71 -13.26 -0.91
N LEU A 198 9.14 -13.37 -2.10
CA LEU A 198 9.72 -12.82 -3.34
C LEU A 198 9.89 -11.28 -3.24
N LEU A 199 8.85 -10.55 -2.79
CA LEU A 199 8.93 -9.10 -2.65
C LEU A 199 9.99 -8.69 -1.61
N ALA A 200 10.08 -9.40 -0.48
CA ALA A 200 11.10 -9.16 0.54
C ALA A 200 12.52 -9.40 0.01
N GLU A 201 12.74 -10.51 -0.72
CA GLU A 201 14.02 -10.81 -1.37
C GLU A 201 14.40 -9.73 -2.39
N LEU A 202 13.46 -9.34 -3.27
CA LEU A 202 13.68 -8.33 -4.29
C LEU A 202 13.99 -6.97 -3.67
N LYS A 203 13.28 -6.57 -2.59
CA LYS A 203 13.55 -5.35 -1.82
C LYS A 203 15.00 -5.33 -1.33
N GLN A 204 15.44 -6.39 -0.67
CA GLN A 204 16.80 -6.47 -0.12
C GLN A 204 17.87 -6.42 -1.22
N ARG A 205 17.68 -7.22 -2.29
CA ARG A 205 18.65 -7.33 -3.37
C ARG A 205 18.80 -6.05 -4.18
N LEU A 206 17.69 -5.35 -4.42
CA LEU A 206 17.66 -4.14 -5.26
C LEU A 206 17.71 -2.83 -4.45
N GLY A 207 17.68 -2.89 -3.12
CA GLY A 207 17.66 -1.71 -2.26
C GLY A 207 16.40 -0.86 -2.41
N LEU A 208 15.27 -1.49 -2.76
CA LEU A 208 13.99 -0.81 -3.01
C LEU A 208 13.38 -0.24 -1.73
N ALA A 209 12.77 0.94 -1.83
CA ALA A 209 11.74 1.34 -0.89
C ALA A 209 10.39 0.77 -1.33
N MET A 210 9.58 0.24 -0.39
CA MET A 210 8.29 -0.37 -0.70
C MET A 210 7.16 0.26 0.11
N LEU A 211 6.11 0.72 -0.58
CA LEU A 211 4.82 1.02 0.04
C LEU A 211 3.90 -0.17 -0.19
N LEU A 212 3.66 -0.95 0.86
CA LEU A 212 2.78 -2.11 0.81
C LEU A 212 1.39 -1.73 1.30
N VAL A 213 0.41 -1.75 0.42
CA VAL A 213 -1.00 -1.56 0.77
C VAL A 213 -1.66 -2.91 0.96
N THR A 214 -2.22 -3.15 2.14
CA THR A 214 -2.90 -4.41 2.45
C THR A 214 -3.89 -4.25 3.60
N HIS A 215 -4.82 -5.18 3.72
CA HIS A 215 -5.67 -5.34 4.89
C HIS A 215 -5.25 -6.52 5.78
N ASP A 216 -4.23 -7.27 5.36
CA ASP A 216 -3.73 -8.46 6.08
C ASP A 216 -2.55 -8.10 6.99
N LEU A 217 -2.83 -8.01 8.30
CA LEU A 217 -1.80 -7.72 9.30
C LEU A 217 -0.81 -8.87 9.50
N GLY A 218 -1.17 -10.11 9.17
CA GLY A 218 -0.26 -11.24 9.20
C GLY A 218 0.84 -11.11 8.14
N VAL A 219 0.51 -10.51 7.00
CA VAL A 219 1.47 -10.12 5.95
C VAL A 219 2.39 -9.03 6.46
N VAL A 220 1.81 -7.98 7.04
CA VAL A 220 2.54 -6.80 7.52
C VAL A 220 3.58 -7.17 8.57
N ALA A 221 3.23 -8.04 9.52
CA ALA A 221 4.13 -8.52 10.58
C ALA A 221 5.40 -9.21 10.05
N LYS A 222 5.40 -9.70 8.81
CA LYS A 222 6.55 -10.40 8.21
C LYS A 222 7.48 -9.49 7.43
N VAL A 223 6.95 -8.41 6.83
CA VAL A 223 7.70 -7.68 5.80
C VAL A 223 7.81 -6.18 6.05
N ALA A 224 7.01 -5.61 6.95
CA ALA A 224 6.99 -4.17 7.19
C ALA A 224 8.04 -3.74 8.23
N ASP A 225 8.75 -2.66 7.95
CA ASP A 225 9.59 -1.97 8.91
C ASP A 225 8.76 -0.99 9.74
N ARG A 226 7.82 -0.27 9.09
CA ARG A 226 6.86 0.63 9.73
C ARG A 226 5.46 0.40 9.20
N VAL A 227 4.47 0.78 10.01
CA VAL A 227 3.05 0.62 9.70
C VAL A 227 2.33 1.95 9.85
N ALA A 228 1.54 2.31 8.83
CA ALA A 228 0.61 3.41 8.81
C ALA A 228 -0.82 2.84 8.79
N VAL A 229 -1.56 3.04 9.87
CA VAL A 229 -2.94 2.53 10.00
C VAL A 229 -3.92 3.58 9.54
N MET A 230 -4.74 3.23 8.57
CA MET A 230 -5.71 4.13 7.95
C MET A 230 -7.15 3.75 8.28
N TYR A 231 -7.91 4.70 8.79
CA TYR A 231 -9.33 4.56 9.09
C TYR A 231 -10.11 5.77 8.54
N ALA A 232 -11.19 5.51 7.83
CA ALA A 232 -12.07 6.56 7.31
C ALA A 232 -11.35 7.69 6.57
N GLY A 233 -10.37 7.35 5.73
CA GLY A 233 -9.60 8.30 4.93
C GLY A 233 -8.41 8.96 5.65
N ARG A 234 -8.16 8.65 6.93
CA ARG A 234 -7.13 9.31 7.75
C ARG A 234 -6.15 8.32 8.36
N LEU A 235 -4.93 8.78 8.63
CA LEU A 235 -4.02 8.02 9.48
C LEU A 235 -4.47 8.15 10.94
N VAL A 236 -4.63 7.03 11.62
CA VAL A 236 -4.97 6.95 13.04
C VAL A 236 -3.80 6.52 13.90
N GLU A 237 -2.85 5.80 13.32
CA GLU A 237 -1.61 5.41 13.97
C GLU A 237 -0.49 5.24 12.93
N LEU A 238 0.75 5.59 13.29
CA LEU A 238 1.96 5.39 12.49
C LEU A 238 3.12 5.12 13.43
N GLY A 239 3.89 4.09 13.15
CA GLY A 239 5.06 3.74 13.97
C GLY A 239 5.82 2.56 13.43
N ASP A 240 6.88 2.19 14.17
CA ASP A 240 7.60 0.94 13.97
C ASP A 240 6.66 -0.26 14.04
N ALA A 241 6.89 -1.27 13.20
CA ALA A 241 5.98 -2.41 13.08
C ALA A 241 5.90 -3.20 14.40
N ASP A 242 7.05 -3.58 14.97
CA ASP A 242 7.08 -4.37 16.20
C ASP A 242 6.39 -3.64 17.35
N ALA A 243 6.71 -2.34 17.53
CA ALA A 243 6.10 -1.52 18.57
C ALA A 243 4.57 -1.39 18.43
N LEU A 244 4.07 -1.31 17.19
CA LEU A 244 2.63 -1.22 16.92
C LEU A 244 1.92 -2.55 17.17
N PHE A 245 2.57 -3.68 16.84
CA PHE A 245 2.01 -5.02 17.08
C PHE A 245 1.99 -5.38 18.55
N ASP A 246 3.01 -4.97 19.32
CA ASP A 246 3.13 -5.27 20.74
C ASP A 246 2.27 -4.36 21.63
N ASP A 247 2.21 -3.07 21.32
CA ASP A 247 1.51 -2.06 22.11
C ASP A 247 0.79 -1.03 21.19
N PRO A 248 -0.34 -1.43 20.55
CA PRO A 248 -1.10 -0.53 19.70
C PRO A 248 -1.66 0.66 20.47
N ALA A 249 -1.40 1.88 19.99
CA ALA A 249 -1.79 3.11 20.67
C ALA A 249 -3.23 3.55 20.35
N HIS A 250 -3.74 3.19 19.16
CA HIS A 250 -5.10 3.53 18.78
C HIS A 250 -6.05 2.34 18.96
N PRO A 251 -7.25 2.51 19.55
CA PRO A 251 -8.19 1.40 19.75
C PRO A 251 -8.59 0.67 18.47
N TYR A 252 -8.65 1.33 17.34
CA TYR A 252 -8.90 0.69 16.05
C TYR A 252 -7.77 -0.28 15.68
N THR A 253 -6.51 0.11 15.86
CA THR A 253 -5.35 -0.77 15.61
C THR A 253 -5.41 -2.01 16.49
N ALA A 254 -5.69 -1.83 17.79
CA ALA A 254 -5.88 -2.95 18.71
C ALA A 254 -7.03 -3.87 18.27
N GLY A 255 -8.14 -3.29 17.78
CA GLY A 255 -9.27 -4.06 17.22
C GLY A 255 -8.90 -4.87 15.99
N LEU A 256 -8.14 -4.28 15.05
CA LEU A 256 -7.64 -4.98 13.85
C LEU A 256 -6.74 -6.16 14.21
N LEU A 257 -5.81 -5.96 15.16
CA LEU A 257 -4.92 -7.02 15.63
C LEU A 257 -5.67 -8.18 16.28
N ARG A 258 -6.75 -7.92 17.03
CA ARG A 258 -7.62 -8.95 17.63
C ARG A 258 -8.47 -9.70 16.60
N ALA A 259 -8.83 -9.05 15.51
CA ALA A 259 -9.57 -9.65 14.40
C ALA A 259 -8.69 -10.53 13.49
N THR A 260 -7.34 -10.45 13.63
CA THR A 260 -6.40 -11.19 12.80
C THR A 260 -6.04 -12.54 13.44
N PRO A 261 -6.11 -13.67 12.70
CA PRO A 261 -5.72 -14.98 13.21
C PRO A 261 -4.24 -15.01 13.59
N ARG A 262 -3.91 -15.44 14.81
CA ARG A 262 -2.52 -15.72 15.18
C ARG A 262 -2.25 -17.21 14.97
N LEU A 263 -1.21 -17.55 14.20
CA LEU A 263 -0.84 -18.94 13.88
C LEU A 263 -0.54 -19.81 15.14
N THR A 264 -0.22 -19.16 16.27
CA THR A 264 0.15 -19.83 17.51
C THR A 264 -1.01 -20.09 18.46
N ASP A 265 -2.21 -19.57 18.17
CA ASP A 265 -3.30 -19.58 19.14
C ASP A 265 -4.53 -20.31 18.61
N THR A 266 -4.61 -21.61 18.93
CA THR A 266 -5.75 -22.50 18.55
C THR A 266 -7.04 -22.20 19.34
N ARG A 267 -7.03 -21.27 20.30
CA ARG A 267 -8.15 -20.97 21.21
C ARG A 267 -8.72 -19.57 21.10
N HIS A 268 -8.06 -18.63 20.37
CA HIS A 268 -8.61 -17.28 20.21
C HIS A 268 -9.74 -17.26 19.17
N ARG A 269 -10.93 -16.96 19.68
CA ARG A 269 -12.07 -16.59 18.84
C ARG A 269 -11.73 -15.24 18.17
N MET A 270 -11.71 -15.20 16.84
CA MET A 270 -11.59 -13.92 16.11
C MET A 270 -12.75 -13.02 16.52
N ILE A 271 -12.43 -11.85 17.06
CA ILE A 271 -13.43 -10.87 17.47
C ILE A 271 -13.43 -9.76 16.43
N ALA A 272 -14.46 -9.72 15.61
CA ALA A 272 -14.66 -8.64 14.64
C ALA A 272 -14.83 -7.30 15.36
N ILE A 273 -14.44 -6.23 14.71
CA ILE A 273 -14.76 -4.88 15.18
C ILE A 273 -16.24 -4.61 14.88
N ASP A 274 -17.04 -4.45 15.94
CA ASP A 274 -18.47 -4.22 15.81
C ASP A 274 -18.82 -2.91 15.09
N GLY A 275 -20.00 -2.87 14.49
CA GLY A 275 -20.53 -1.70 13.79
C GLY A 275 -20.02 -1.55 12.36
N VAL A 276 -20.42 -0.49 11.71
CA VAL A 276 -20.06 -0.17 10.32
C VAL A 276 -19.13 1.04 10.24
N PRO A 277 -18.18 1.05 9.29
CA PRO A 277 -17.37 2.23 9.02
C PRO A 277 -18.23 3.46 8.74
N PRO A 278 -17.73 4.66 9.08
CA PRO A 278 -18.49 5.88 8.87
C PRO A 278 -18.68 6.22 7.39
N ASP A 279 -19.80 6.90 7.08
CA ASP A 279 -20.04 7.45 5.76
C ASP A 279 -19.05 8.60 5.48
N LEU A 280 -18.19 8.42 4.49
CA LEU A 280 -17.13 9.39 4.10
C LEU A 280 -17.66 10.64 3.38
N ARG A 281 -18.98 10.71 3.11
CA ARG A 281 -19.65 11.92 2.60
C ARG A 281 -19.88 12.95 3.71
N LEU A 282 -19.90 12.50 4.94
CA LEU A 282 -20.20 13.35 6.10
C LEU A 282 -18.88 13.83 6.72
N ARG A 283 -18.61 15.14 6.64
CA ARG A 283 -17.53 15.75 7.41
C ARG A 283 -17.90 15.72 8.90
N ARG A 284 -17.02 15.14 9.71
CA ARG A 284 -17.25 14.98 11.16
C ARG A 284 -16.28 15.85 11.95
N SER A 285 -16.77 16.45 13.03
CA SER A 285 -15.96 17.19 13.99
C SER A 285 -15.41 16.31 15.12
N HIS A 286 -15.97 15.11 15.29
CA HIS A 286 -15.61 14.15 16.34
C HIS A 286 -14.65 13.04 15.81
N CYS A 287 -14.11 12.23 16.70
CA CYS A 287 -13.31 11.06 16.35
C CYS A 287 -14.11 10.10 15.46
N ASP A 288 -13.58 9.78 14.26
CA ASP A 288 -14.27 8.94 13.28
C ASP A 288 -14.51 7.50 13.78
N PHE A 289 -13.65 7.01 14.70
CA PHE A 289 -13.80 5.69 15.31
C PHE A 289 -14.69 5.69 16.56
N ALA A 290 -15.05 6.83 17.15
CA ALA A 290 -15.82 6.89 18.37
C ALA A 290 -17.09 6.02 18.39
N PRO A 291 -17.90 5.92 17.31
CA PRO A 291 -19.10 5.06 17.30
C PRO A 291 -18.82 3.55 17.44
N ARG A 292 -17.58 3.12 17.17
CA ARG A 292 -17.14 1.71 17.24
C ARG A 292 -16.12 1.48 18.35
N CYS A 293 -15.72 2.54 19.05
CA CYS A 293 -14.68 2.50 20.06
C CYS A 293 -15.28 2.15 21.42
N PRO A 294 -14.89 1.00 22.04
CA PRO A 294 -15.40 0.65 23.37
C PRO A 294 -15.00 1.63 24.48
N GLY A 295 -13.94 2.43 24.27
CA GLY A 295 -13.48 3.45 25.21
C GLY A 295 -13.87 4.87 24.81
N ALA A 296 -14.86 5.05 23.94
CA ALA A 296 -15.31 6.39 23.55
C ALA A 296 -15.95 7.13 24.74
N ASP A 297 -15.56 8.40 24.89
CA ASP A 297 -16.11 9.29 25.91
C ASP A 297 -16.30 10.71 25.36
N ALA A 298 -16.62 11.66 26.26
CA ALA A 298 -16.86 13.05 25.89
C ALA A 298 -15.66 13.74 25.20
N LEU A 299 -14.42 13.31 25.47
CA LEU A 299 -13.22 13.86 24.83
C LEU A 299 -13.17 13.51 23.34
N CYS A 300 -13.81 12.40 22.93
CA CYS A 300 -13.90 11.98 21.54
C CYS A 300 -14.87 12.84 20.70
N ALA A 301 -15.60 13.79 21.32
CA ALA A 301 -16.45 14.77 20.63
C ALA A 301 -15.63 15.74 19.76
N GLN A 302 -14.33 15.86 20.01
CA GLN A 302 -13.40 16.56 19.15
C GLN A 302 -12.53 15.56 18.41
N ARG A 303 -12.29 15.81 17.12
CA ARG A 303 -11.45 14.96 16.29
C ARG A 303 -9.98 15.09 16.71
N PRO A 304 -9.33 14.00 17.18
CA PRO A 304 -7.92 14.08 17.55
C PRO A 304 -7.04 14.29 16.31
N ALA A 305 -6.03 15.14 16.43
CA ALA A 305 -4.95 15.22 15.44
C ALA A 305 -4.00 14.04 15.62
N LEU A 306 -3.35 13.61 14.53
CA LEU A 306 -2.23 12.69 14.58
C LEU A 306 -1.05 13.41 15.27
N ARG A 307 -0.64 12.95 16.45
CA ARG A 307 0.38 13.58 17.28
C ARG A 307 1.44 12.60 17.73
N ASP A 308 2.63 13.09 17.99
CA ASP A 308 3.71 12.31 18.57
C ASP A 308 3.33 11.84 19.98
N ILE A 309 3.47 10.56 20.23
CA ILE A 309 3.26 9.88 21.51
C ILE A 309 4.56 9.32 22.11
N GLY A 310 5.70 9.71 21.52
CA GLY A 310 7.03 9.22 21.89
C GLY A 310 7.51 8.03 21.06
N HIS A 311 8.80 7.76 21.14
CA HIS A 311 9.47 6.64 20.47
C HIS A 311 9.24 6.58 18.95
N GLY A 312 9.09 7.75 18.29
CA GLY A 312 8.84 7.82 16.85
C GLY A 312 7.44 7.37 16.41
N ARG A 313 6.50 7.20 17.35
CA ARG A 313 5.12 6.78 17.11
C ARG A 313 4.18 7.97 17.08
N LEU A 314 3.23 7.93 16.16
CA LEU A 314 2.15 8.93 16.05
C LEU A 314 0.80 8.26 16.28
N ALA A 315 -0.11 8.88 17.02
CA ALA A 315 -1.48 8.40 17.18
C ALA A 315 -2.50 9.53 17.18
N ALA A 316 -3.66 9.28 16.55
CA ALA A 316 -4.82 10.17 16.53
C ALA A 316 -5.86 9.72 17.57
N CYS A 317 -5.44 9.61 18.82
CA CYS A 317 -6.28 9.23 19.94
C CYS A 317 -6.10 10.23 21.10
N VAL A 318 -7.20 10.54 21.82
CA VAL A 318 -7.15 11.39 23.03
C VAL A 318 -6.49 10.67 24.19
N ARG A 319 -6.51 9.33 24.19
CA ARG A 319 -5.92 8.44 25.19
C ARG A 319 -5.14 7.32 24.50
N PRO A 320 -3.97 7.61 23.93
CA PRO A 320 -3.14 6.59 23.31
C PRO A 320 -2.69 5.58 24.38
N SER A 321 -2.58 4.31 23.99
CA SER A 321 -2.14 3.21 24.88
C SER A 321 -3.08 2.85 26.04
N ALA A 322 -4.31 3.34 26.05
CA ALA A 322 -5.30 2.86 27.02
C ALA A 322 -5.84 1.48 26.60
N PRO A 323 -5.79 0.45 27.44
CA PRO A 323 -6.39 -0.84 27.15
C PRO A 323 -7.92 -0.68 27.11
N VAL A 324 -8.46 -0.55 25.90
CA VAL A 324 -9.87 -0.27 25.67
C VAL A 324 -10.67 -1.56 25.48
N TRP A 325 -9.98 -2.58 25.02
CA TRP A 325 -10.56 -3.90 24.84
C TRP A 325 -10.34 -4.73 26.10
N THR A 326 -11.04 -4.38 27.18
CA THR A 326 -11.08 -5.24 28.37
C THR A 326 -11.64 -6.60 27.99
N GLN A 327 -10.93 -7.62 28.48
CA GLN A 327 -11.19 -9.02 28.21
C GLN A 327 -12.63 -9.40 28.55
N GLU A 328 -13.14 -10.26 27.69
CA GLU A 328 -14.06 -11.39 27.86
C GLU A 328 -15.31 -11.24 28.71
N PRO A 329 -16.40 -11.75 28.17
CA PRO A 329 -17.34 -12.46 29.07
C PRO A 329 -16.86 -13.91 29.28
#